data_c61c0e15da2c6aea5a17e55dda6fdc91
#
_entry.id   c61c0e15da2c6aea5a17e55dda6fdc91
#
_cell.length_a   1.000
_cell.length_b   1.000
_cell.length_c   1.000
_cell.angle_alpha   90.00
_cell.angle_beta   90.00
_cell.angle_gamma   90.00
#
_symmetry.space_group_name_H-M   'P 1'
#
loop_
_entity.id
_entity.type
_entity.pdbx_description
1 polymer ?
#
loop_
_entity_poly.entity_id
_entity_poly.type
_entity_poly.pdbx_seq_one_letter_code
_entity_poly.pdbx_strand_id
1 'polypeptide(L)'
;MKYTALTLLIGFIYFQAVAQHSMQGYISDEKTGERLIGCSVHILGTTEGVTSNNYGFYSIKINKLPAWVVFSYIGYQTDTVEFVPAGNNIDVMLSQKTSNLKEVEIRATSAATSTPRTGVLTIPVQQIKQLPALGGEVDVMKAFQLMPGVQGGSEGTSGLYVRGGTPDQNLILLDDIPLYYVNHIGGFISVFDVNAINDIKLIKGGFPARYGGRLSSVVDIRMKTGNSSEIKGEYGIGLLASRIFIEGPVLKKEKTKFMFSLRRCNLDIATRLITRMQSGLVFSAGYTFYDLYSKITHEIDSDNSISFSFYNGRDNIFFKQRDPVAAGSDTFFDYQANIIWGNTLASVKWNHQYNKNVFGTLTFAYTHFKYLNRVQYEEKYKSDKEVIEKASTSFVSGVNDVILKKDFDYFVSNTISL
;
A
#
# COMPACT_ATOMS: atom_id res chain seq x y z
N MET A 1 46.09 -40.35 -23.41
CA MET A 1 45.41 -39.04 -23.27
C MET A 1 44.06 -38.91 -24.02
N LYS A 2 43.82 -39.58 -25.14
CA LYS A 2 42.52 -39.46 -25.86
C LYS A 2 41.35 -40.23 -25.22
N TYR A 3 41.61 -41.25 -24.41
CA TYR A 3 40.55 -42.06 -23.76
C TYR A 3 40.20 -41.54 -22.36
N THR A 4 41.08 -40.80 -21.68
CA THR A 4 40.80 -40.17 -20.39
C THR A 4 39.83 -38.97 -20.48
N ALA A 5 39.84 -38.24 -21.59
CA ALA A 5 38.90 -37.14 -21.86
C ALA A 5 37.47 -37.65 -22.16
N LEU A 6 37.39 -38.81 -22.83
CA LEU A 6 36.09 -39.43 -23.15
C LEU A 6 35.43 -40.04 -21.93
N THR A 7 36.17 -40.63 -20.99
CA THR A 7 35.64 -41.14 -19.71
C THR A 7 35.20 -40.03 -18.76
N LEU A 8 35.88 -38.87 -18.76
CA LEU A 8 35.42 -37.70 -18.03
C LEU A 8 34.13 -37.07 -18.62
N LEU A 9 34.01 -37.09 -19.93
CA LEU A 9 32.81 -36.59 -20.62
C LEU A 9 31.60 -37.50 -20.39
N ILE A 10 31.78 -38.82 -20.35
CA ILE A 10 30.73 -39.80 -20.06
C ILE A 10 30.35 -39.79 -18.58
N GLY A 11 31.30 -39.53 -17.67
CA GLY A 11 31.01 -39.35 -16.23
C GLY A 11 30.17 -38.13 -15.90
N PHE A 12 30.21 -37.09 -16.76
CA PHE A 12 29.35 -35.89 -16.59
C PHE A 12 27.90 -36.09 -17.08
N ILE A 13 27.63 -37.13 -17.87
CA ILE A 13 26.28 -37.42 -18.42
C ILE A 13 25.44 -38.24 -17.44
N TYR A 14 26.01 -38.85 -16.41
CA TYR A 14 25.26 -39.54 -15.34
C TYR A 14 24.84 -38.60 -14.19
N PHE A 15 24.58 -37.33 -14.47
CA PHE A 15 23.70 -36.54 -13.60
C PHE A 15 22.29 -37.11 -13.83
N GLN A 16 21.87 -38.00 -12.92
CA GLN A 16 20.50 -38.47 -12.88
C GLN A 16 19.60 -37.24 -12.81
N ALA A 17 18.92 -36.93 -13.91
CA ALA A 17 17.80 -36.00 -13.91
C ALA A 17 16.70 -36.68 -13.07
N VAL A 18 16.76 -36.52 -11.75
CA VAL A 18 15.62 -36.78 -10.88
C VAL A 18 14.52 -35.87 -11.42
N ALA A 19 13.48 -36.46 -11.97
CA ALA A 19 12.33 -35.71 -12.44
C ALA A 19 11.77 -34.92 -11.25
N GLN A 20 12.19 -33.67 -11.11
CA GLN A 20 11.70 -32.77 -10.08
C GLN A 20 10.29 -32.36 -10.45
N HIS A 21 9.31 -32.82 -9.72
CA HIS A 21 7.95 -32.33 -9.82
C HIS A 21 7.88 -30.93 -9.19
N SER A 22 7.04 -30.06 -9.70
CA SER A 22 6.75 -28.77 -9.10
C SER A 22 5.27 -28.49 -9.11
N MET A 23 4.75 -27.97 -8.02
CA MET A 23 3.39 -27.47 -7.88
C MET A 23 3.46 -25.93 -7.85
N GLN A 24 2.62 -25.29 -8.62
CA GLN A 24 2.58 -23.84 -8.74
C GLN A 24 1.15 -23.35 -8.88
N GLY A 25 0.91 -22.06 -8.72
CA GLY A 25 -0.39 -21.45 -8.88
C GLY A 25 -0.53 -20.20 -8.02
N TYR A 26 -1.76 -19.77 -7.87
CA TYR A 26 -2.09 -18.60 -7.07
C TYR A 26 -2.88 -18.98 -5.83
N ILE A 27 -2.66 -18.22 -4.75
CA ILE A 27 -3.40 -18.36 -3.50
C ILE A 27 -4.29 -17.12 -3.34
N SER A 28 -5.58 -17.33 -3.11
CA SER A 28 -6.56 -16.25 -3.00
C SER A 28 -7.56 -16.48 -1.86
N ASP A 29 -8.22 -15.41 -1.45
CA ASP A 29 -9.37 -15.46 -0.55
C ASP A 29 -10.58 -16.03 -1.31
N GLU A 30 -11.25 -17.04 -0.72
CA GLU A 30 -12.37 -17.74 -1.33
C GLU A 30 -13.57 -16.82 -1.64
N LYS A 31 -13.84 -15.83 -0.77
CA LYS A 31 -15.00 -14.96 -0.91
C LYS A 31 -14.78 -13.79 -1.85
N THR A 32 -13.57 -13.25 -1.88
CA THR A 32 -13.27 -12.00 -2.59
C THR A 32 -12.43 -12.21 -3.83
N GLY A 33 -11.72 -13.36 -3.94
CA GLY A 33 -10.73 -13.60 -4.99
C GLY A 33 -9.49 -12.72 -4.86
N GLU A 34 -9.31 -12.00 -3.74
CA GLU A 34 -8.11 -11.20 -3.49
C GLU A 34 -6.89 -12.11 -3.28
N ARG A 35 -5.77 -11.81 -3.91
CA ARG A 35 -4.55 -12.61 -3.82
C ARG A 35 -3.92 -12.48 -2.43
N LEU A 36 -3.55 -13.63 -1.83
CA LEU A 36 -2.95 -13.71 -0.49
C LEU A 36 -1.42 -13.63 -0.59
N ILE A 37 -0.86 -12.54 -0.07
CA ILE A 37 0.56 -12.19 -0.15
C ILE A 37 1.29 -12.76 1.06
N GLY A 38 2.36 -13.55 0.86
CA GLY A 38 3.13 -14.14 1.96
C GLY A 38 2.46 -15.33 2.64
N CYS A 39 1.50 -15.97 1.97
CA CYS A 39 0.91 -17.24 2.43
C CYS A 39 1.99 -18.31 2.50
N SER A 40 2.05 -19.06 3.60
CA SER A 40 2.99 -20.17 3.79
C SER A 40 2.51 -21.41 3.05
N VAL A 41 3.41 -22.00 2.29
CA VAL A 41 3.20 -23.23 1.51
C VAL A 41 4.29 -24.21 1.86
N HIS A 42 3.97 -25.34 2.47
CA HIS A 42 4.98 -26.33 2.88
C HIS A 42 4.52 -27.79 2.64
N ILE A 43 5.49 -28.68 2.47
CA ILE A 43 5.22 -30.11 2.30
C ILE A 43 4.98 -30.71 3.68
N LEU A 44 3.83 -31.37 3.86
CA LEU A 44 3.44 -32.02 5.12
C LEU A 44 4.50 -33.01 5.60
N GLY A 45 4.86 -32.88 6.87
CA GLY A 45 5.88 -33.75 7.50
C GLY A 45 7.33 -33.39 7.18
N THR A 46 7.58 -32.24 6.51
CA THR A 46 8.91 -31.74 6.23
C THR A 46 9.08 -30.29 6.71
N THR A 47 10.32 -29.80 6.70
CA THR A 47 10.64 -28.38 6.92
C THR A 47 10.75 -27.59 5.62
N GLU A 48 10.52 -28.25 4.47
CA GLU A 48 10.60 -27.61 3.16
C GLU A 48 9.33 -26.82 2.86
N GLY A 49 9.49 -25.54 2.47
CA GLY A 49 8.37 -24.71 2.16
C GLY A 49 8.79 -23.39 1.50
N VAL A 50 7.82 -22.72 0.89
CA VAL A 50 7.96 -21.42 0.25
C VAL A 50 6.87 -20.49 0.79
N THR A 51 6.94 -19.21 0.44
CA THR A 51 5.85 -18.25 0.64
C THR A 51 5.37 -17.71 -0.69
N SER A 52 4.07 -17.42 -0.80
CA SER A 52 3.55 -16.72 -1.98
C SER A 52 4.20 -15.33 -2.11
N ASN A 53 4.44 -14.92 -3.35
CA ASN A 53 5.04 -13.61 -3.65
C ASN A 53 4.03 -12.46 -3.46
N ASN A 54 4.43 -11.23 -3.82
CA ASN A 54 3.60 -10.03 -3.70
C ASN A 54 2.35 -10.02 -4.61
N TYR A 55 2.15 -11.06 -5.41
CA TYR A 55 1.02 -11.24 -6.32
C TYR A 55 0.22 -12.52 -6.02
N GLY A 56 0.52 -13.17 -4.88
CA GLY A 56 -0.12 -14.42 -4.46
C GLY A 56 0.37 -15.66 -5.22
N PHE A 57 1.38 -15.53 -6.10
CA PHE A 57 1.96 -16.65 -6.83
C PHE A 57 2.91 -17.46 -5.95
N TYR A 58 2.85 -18.79 -6.04
CA TYR A 58 3.77 -19.71 -5.37
C TYR A 58 4.30 -20.75 -6.33
N SER A 59 5.49 -21.27 -6.05
CA SER A 59 6.06 -22.44 -6.72
C SER A 59 6.86 -23.26 -5.71
N ILE A 60 6.50 -24.53 -5.53
CA ILE A 60 7.15 -25.46 -4.60
C ILE A 60 7.60 -26.71 -5.33
N LYS A 61 8.84 -27.18 -5.07
CA LYS A 61 9.41 -28.40 -5.64
C LYS A 61 9.06 -29.59 -4.79
N ILE A 62 8.65 -30.70 -5.43
CA ILE A 62 8.22 -31.94 -4.79
C ILE A 62 9.17 -33.05 -5.17
N ASN A 63 9.96 -33.51 -4.19
CA ASN A 63 11.04 -34.47 -4.41
C ASN A 63 10.58 -35.93 -4.20
N LYS A 64 9.46 -36.15 -3.46
CA LYS A 64 8.93 -37.49 -3.13
C LYS A 64 7.42 -37.51 -3.29
N LEU A 65 6.90 -38.65 -3.74
CA LEU A 65 5.46 -38.92 -3.88
C LEU A 65 5.06 -40.14 -2.99
N PRO A 66 3.83 -40.17 -2.48
CA PRO A 66 2.81 -39.12 -2.51
C PRO A 66 3.19 -37.92 -1.66
N ALA A 67 2.74 -36.71 -2.01
CA ALA A 67 3.02 -35.49 -1.28
C ALA A 67 1.72 -34.73 -0.99
N TRP A 68 1.60 -34.22 0.22
CA TRP A 68 0.55 -33.31 0.68
C TRP A 68 1.15 -31.95 0.91
N VAL A 69 0.55 -30.92 0.31
CA VAL A 69 1.02 -29.52 0.44
C VAL A 69 0.02 -28.75 1.29
N VAL A 70 0.53 -28.11 2.33
CA VAL A 70 -0.25 -27.36 3.33
C VAL A 70 -0.14 -25.87 3.04
N PHE A 71 -1.27 -25.20 2.96
CA PHE A 71 -1.42 -23.77 2.76
C PHE A 71 -1.95 -23.12 4.02
N SER A 72 -1.22 -22.15 4.57
CA SER A 72 -1.61 -21.48 5.80
C SER A 72 -1.37 -19.97 5.73
N TYR A 73 -2.36 -19.21 6.17
CA TYR A 73 -2.29 -17.76 6.24
C TYR A 73 -2.98 -17.24 7.51
N ILE A 74 -2.49 -16.12 8.06
CA ILE A 74 -3.03 -15.56 9.30
C ILE A 74 -4.47 -15.09 9.06
N GLY A 75 -5.39 -15.52 9.94
CA GLY A 75 -6.81 -15.22 9.81
C GLY A 75 -7.58 -16.15 8.87
N TYR A 76 -6.92 -17.16 8.28
CA TYR A 76 -7.54 -18.13 7.38
C TYR A 76 -7.48 -19.55 7.93
N GLN A 77 -8.39 -20.40 7.47
CA GLN A 77 -8.33 -21.84 7.72
C GLN A 77 -7.19 -22.42 6.89
N THR A 78 -6.45 -23.33 7.51
CA THR A 78 -5.39 -24.08 6.82
C THR A 78 -6.03 -25.07 5.87
N ASP A 79 -5.55 -25.13 4.65
CA ASP A 79 -5.96 -26.09 3.63
C ASP A 79 -4.80 -27.03 3.27
N THR A 80 -5.13 -28.26 2.87
CA THR A 80 -4.13 -29.27 2.53
C THR A 80 -4.55 -29.97 1.24
N VAL A 81 -3.69 -29.90 0.23
CA VAL A 81 -3.95 -30.40 -1.11
C VAL A 81 -2.98 -31.54 -1.43
N GLU A 82 -3.49 -32.67 -1.92
CA GLU A 82 -2.68 -33.76 -2.44
C GLU A 82 -2.10 -33.37 -3.79
N PHE A 83 -0.80 -33.53 -3.94
CA PHE A 83 -0.14 -33.28 -5.22
C PHE A 83 -0.27 -34.48 -6.17
N VAL A 84 -0.86 -34.23 -7.33
CA VAL A 84 -0.98 -35.20 -8.41
C VAL A 84 -0.08 -34.76 -9.58
N PRO A 85 0.87 -35.58 -10.03
CA PRO A 85 1.85 -35.19 -11.06
C PRO A 85 1.28 -34.72 -12.40
N ALA A 86 0.04 -35.10 -12.72
CA ALA A 86 -0.64 -34.73 -13.97
C ALA A 86 -1.18 -33.28 -13.99
N GLY A 87 -1.26 -32.60 -12.82
CA GLY A 87 -1.77 -31.22 -12.71
C GLY A 87 -0.78 -30.36 -11.94
N ASN A 88 0.11 -29.66 -12.63
CA ASN A 88 1.16 -28.88 -12.00
C ASN A 88 0.72 -27.45 -11.61
N ASN A 89 -0.38 -26.93 -12.17
CA ASN A 89 -0.92 -25.59 -11.90
C ASN A 89 -2.18 -25.74 -11.03
N ILE A 90 -2.08 -25.41 -9.75
CA ILE A 90 -3.14 -25.58 -8.76
C ILE A 90 -3.36 -24.24 -8.05
N ASP A 91 -4.47 -23.58 -8.38
CA ASP A 91 -4.92 -22.40 -7.65
C ASP A 91 -5.65 -22.84 -6.38
N VAL A 92 -5.32 -22.19 -5.24
CA VAL A 92 -5.86 -22.53 -3.92
C VAL A 92 -6.64 -21.34 -3.35
N MET A 93 -7.86 -21.60 -2.88
CA MET A 93 -8.72 -20.62 -2.27
C MET A 93 -8.84 -20.90 -0.76
N LEU A 94 -8.40 -19.95 0.08
CA LEU A 94 -8.48 -20.10 1.51
C LEU A 94 -9.71 -19.39 2.09
N SER A 95 -10.41 -20.07 3.00
CA SER A 95 -11.55 -19.52 3.74
C SER A 95 -11.09 -18.76 4.98
N GLN A 96 -11.67 -17.59 5.24
CA GLN A 96 -11.40 -16.83 6.47
C GLN A 96 -11.90 -17.58 7.71
N LYS A 97 -11.11 -17.54 8.80
CA LYS A 97 -11.56 -18.03 10.10
C LYS A 97 -12.59 -17.07 10.68
N THR A 98 -13.79 -17.57 10.96
CA THR A 98 -14.75 -16.90 11.84
C THR A 98 -14.25 -17.06 13.28
N SER A 99 -13.45 -16.11 13.77
CA SER A 99 -13.01 -16.11 15.17
C SER A 99 -13.86 -15.15 15.98
N ASN A 100 -14.52 -15.64 17.01
CA ASN A 100 -15.03 -14.82 18.10
C ASN A 100 -13.84 -14.13 18.77
N LEU A 101 -13.86 -12.82 18.82
CA LEU A 101 -12.81 -11.94 19.32
C LEU A 101 -12.42 -12.30 20.76
N LYS A 102 -11.29 -12.97 20.94
CA LYS A 102 -10.51 -12.92 22.16
C LYS A 102 -9.48 -11.80 22.00
N GLU A 103 -9.17 -11.15 23.10
CA GLU A 103 -8.19 -10.07 23.29
C GLU A 103 -7.23 -9.80 22.13
N VAL A 104 -7.19 -8.54 21.66
CA VAL A 104 -6.33 -8.13 20.54
C VAL A 104 -4.89 -8.04 21.00
N GLU A 105 -4.16 -9.14 20.83
CA GLU A 105 -2.71 -9.16 20.99
C GLU A 105 -2.07 -8.96 19.60
N ILE A 106 -1.45 -7.80 19.37
CA ILE A 106 -0.70 -7.53 18.14
C ILE A 106 0.61 -8.31 18.19
N ARG A 107 0.63 -9.47 17.54
CA ARG A 107 1.85 -10.27 17.39
C ARG A 107 2.40 -10.09 15.99
N ALA A 108 3.64 -9.64 15.88
CA ALA A 108 4.40 -9.77 14.65
C ALA A 108 4.67 -11.25 14.40
N THR A 109 4.06 -11.84 13.39
CA THR A 109 4.25 -13.23 13.04
C THR A 109 5.38 -13.35 12.04
N SER A 110 6.46 -14.01 12.45
CA SER A 110 7.38 -14.62 11.48
C SER A 110 6.69 -15.85 10.91
N ALA A 111 6.60 -15.93 9.56
CA ALA A 111 6.10 -17.12 8.89
C ALA A 111 6.91 -18.35 9.35
N ALA A 112 6.21 -19.37 9.83
CA ALA A 112 6.81 -20.49 10.57
C ALA A 112 7.75 -21.41 9.74
N THR A 113 7.98 -21.14 8.48
CA THR A 113 8.68 -22.07 7.57
C THR A 113 9.71 -21.46 6.62
N SER A 114 9.79 -20.15 6.49
CA SER A 114 10.95 -19.51 5.87
C SER A 114 11.89 -19.01 6.94
N THR A 115 13.21 -19.14 6.75
CA THR A 115 14.21 -18.46 7.60
C THR A 115 13.70 -17.07 7.91
N PRO A 116 13.46 -16.73 9.21
CA PRO A 116 12.89 -15.44 9.55
C PRO A 116 13.82 -14.37 8.97
N ARG A 117 13.35 -13.63 7.98
CA ARG A 117 14.09 -12.47 7.50
C ARG A 117 14.10 -11.49 8.66
N THR A 118 15.22 -11.48 9.39
CA THR A 118 15.42 -10.63 10.56
C THR A 118 15.15 -9.20 10.16
N GLY A 119 14.08 -8.59 10.72
CA GLY A 119 13.76 -7.20 10.47
C GLY A 119 12.52 -6.93 9.61
N VAL A 120 11.86 -7.95 9.06
CA VAL A 120 10.56 -7.79 8.35
C VAL A 120 9.42 -8.00 9.34
N LEU A 121 8.52 -7.02 9.43
CA LEU A 121 7.28 -7.08 10.21
C LEU A 121 6.10 -6.94 9.26
N THR A 122 5.17 -7.87 9.34
CA THR A 122 3.87 -7.80 8.66
C THR A 122 2.79 -7.71 9.71
N ILE A 123 1.87 -6.75 9.57
CA ILE A 123 0.71 -6.61 10.45
C ILE A 123 -0.52 -6.94 9.62
N PRO A 124 -1.30 -7.96 9.99
CA PRO A 124 -2.54 -8.26 9.31
C PRO A 124 -3.50 -7.06 9.35
N VAL A 125 -4.07 -6.70 8.20
CA VAL A 125 -4.96 -5.54 8.07
C VAL A 125 -6.17 -5.63 9.02
N GLN A 126 -6.67 -6.85 9.29
CA GLN A 126 -7.74 -7.09 10.26
C GLN A 126 -7.37 -6.66 11.68
N GLN A 127 -6.11 -6.84 12.10
CA GLN A 127 -5.63 -6.38 13.40
C GLN A 127 -5.53 -4.84 13.44
N ILE A 128 -5.10 -4.23 12.34
CA ILE A 128 -5.05 -2.76 12.23
C ILE A 128 -6.46 -2.17 12.39
N LYS A 129 -7.47 -2.77 11.76
CA LYS A 129 -8.88 -2.33 11.87
C LYS A 129 -9.46 -2.37 13.29
N GLN A 130 -8.85 -3.14 14.19
CA GLN A 130 -9.27 -3.27 15.58
C GLN A 130 -8.58 -2.26 16.52
N LEU A 131 -7.62 -1.49 16.01
CA LEU A 131 -6.97 -0.44 16.80
C LEU A 131 -7.91 0.70 17.13
N PRO A 132 -7.70 1.39 18.26
CA PRO A 132 -8.47 2.57 18.60
C PRO A 132 -8.42 3.62 17.49
N ALA A 133 -9.59 4.10 17.08
CA ALA A 133 -9.72 5.11 16.04
C ALA A 133 -9.66 6.52 16.67
N LEU A 134 -8.86 7.40 16.09
CA LEU A 134 -8.83 8.82 16.46
C LEU A 134 -9.87 9.57 15.62
N GLY A 135 -10.93 10.07 16.28
CA GLY A 135 -12.01 10.79 15.56
C GLY A 135 -12.72 9.97 14.50
N GLY A 136 -12.73 8.64 14.64
CA GLY A 136 -13.32 7.70 13.68
C GLY A 136 -12.35 7.18 12.60
N GLU A 137 -11.06 7.59 12.63
CA GLU A 137 -10.05 7.17 11.69
C GLU A 137 -9.04 6.22 12.33
N VAL A 138 -8.90 5.02 11.76
CA VAL A 138 -7.85 4.06 12.10
C VAL A 138 -6.59 4.40 11.29
N ASP A 139 -5.47 4.60 11.95
CA ASP A 139 -4.22 4.99 11.29
C ASP A 139 -3.26 3.82 11.15
N VAL A 140 -2.92 3.51 9.90
CA VAL A 140 -2.03 2.42 9.53
C VAL A 140 -0.59 2.63 10.04
N MET A 141 -0.10 3.88 10.00
CA MET A 141 1.27 4.18 10.45
C MET A 141 1.40 4.07 11.97
N LYS A 142 0.33 4.38 12.72
CA LYS A 142 0.30 4.17 14.18
C LYS A 142 0.38 2.72 14.59
N ALA A 143 -0.12 1.79 13.77
CA ALA A 143 0.04 0.36 14.02
C ALA A 143 1.53 -0.03 14.09
N PHE A 144 2.38 0.55 13.25
CA PHE A 144 3.82 0.29 13.30
C PHE A 144 4.51 0.90 14.52
N GLN A 145 4.00 2.02 15.06
CA GLN A 145 4.55 2.64 16.27
C GLN A 145 4.41 1.74 17.52
N LEU A 146 3.49 0.76 17.49
CA LEU A 146 3.34 -0.25 18.55
C LEU A 146 4.38 -1.37 18.44
N MET A 147 5.20 -1.40 17.39
CA MET A 147 6.14 -2.47 17.14
C MET A 147 7.52 -2.19 17.77
N PRO A 148 8.23 -3.23 18.24
CA PRO A 148 9.57 -3.05 18.82
C PRO A 148 10.53 -2.37 17.83
N GLY A 149 11.28 -1.35 18.30
CA GLY A 149 12.26 -0.61 17.50
C GLY A 149 11.65 0.40 16.51
N VAL A 150 10.37 0.74 16.69
CA VAL A 150 9.69 1.83 16.01
C VAL A 150 9.18 2.80 17.06
N GLN A 151 9.39 4.08 16.84
CA GLN A 151 8.90 5.15 17.71
C GLN A 151 8.05 6.15 16.92
N GLY A 152 7.04 6.71 17.56
CA GLY A 152 6.39 7.92 17.11
C GLY A 152 7.27 9.14 17.39
N GLY A 153 7.02 10.26 16.71
CA GLY A 153 7.61 11.54 17.07
C GLY A 153 6.93 12.15 18.31
N SER A 154 6.34 13.33 18.15
CA SER A 154 5.47 13.92 19.18
C SER A 154 4.22 13.08 19.37
N GLU A 155 3.64 13.08 20.57
CA GLU A 155 2.41 12.35 20.87
C GLU A 155 1.32 12.63 19.84
N GLY A 156 0.66 11.56 19.38
CA GLY A 156 -0.40 11.63 18.39
C GLY A 156 0.05 11.73 16.93
N THR A 157 1.35 11.89 16.62
CA THR A 157 1.82 11.99 15.23
C THR A 157 2.04 10.63 14.58
N SER A 158 1.85 10.54 13.25
CA SER A 158 2.06 9.33 12.43
C SER A 158 3.50 9.18 11.89
N GLY A 159 4.44 10.01 12.34
CA GLY A 159 5.85 9.90 11.95
C GLY A 159 6.48 8.61 12.44
N LEU A 160 7.29 7.95 11.61
CA LEU A 160 8.00 6.72 11.95
C LEU A 160 9.49 7.01 12.17
N TYR A 161 9.97 6.76 13.37
CA TYR A 161 11.39 6.76 13.74
C TYR A 161 11.82 5.31 13.94
N VAL A 162 12.49 4.74 12.97
CA VAL A 162 12.84 3.31 12.96
C VAL A 162 14.32 3.15 13.27
N ARG A 163 14.63 2.44 14.38
CA ARG A 163 16.01 2.20 14.82
C ARG A 163 16.89 3.46 14.87
N GLY A 164 16.32 4.57 15.31
CA GLY A 164 17.02 5.87 15.42
C GLY A 164 17.05 6.71 14.14
N GLY A 165 16.53 6.20 13.03
CA GLY A 165 16.38 6.99 11.79
C GLY A 165 15.17 7.90 11.84
N THR A 166 15.23 9.03 11.11
CA THR A 166 14.17 10.04 11.01
C THR A 166 13.12 9.66 9.93
N PRO A 167 11.92 10.26 9.96
CA PRO A 167 10.84 9.92 9.03
C PRO A 167 11.20 10.06 7.54
N ASP A 168 12.05 11.02 7.20
CA ASP A 168 12.55 11.24 5.83
C ASP A 168 13.51 10.15 5.33
N GLN A 169 14.07 9.34 6.25
CA GLN A 169 14.94 8.22 5.94
C GLN A 169 14.17 6.91 5.67
N ASN A 170 12.86 6.91 5.79
CA ASN A 170 12.03 5.76 5.46
C ASN A 170 11.59 5.82 3.99
N LEU A 171 11.67 4.69 3.29
CA LEU A 171 11.08 4.51 1.97
C LEU A 171 9.64 4.06 2.13
N ILE A 172 8.69 4.90 1.76
CA ILE A 172 7.29 4.54 1.79
C ILE A 172 6.82 4.28 0.37
N LEU A 173 6.32 3.07 0.15
CA LEU A 173 5.88 2.58 -1.15
C LEU A 173 4.38 2.30 -1.13
N LEU A 174 3.69 2.77 -2.15
CA LEU A 174 2.32 2.41 -2.47
C LEU A 174 2.32 1.62 -3.78
N ASP A 175 1.99 0.33 -3.72
CA ASP A 175 2.10 -0.57 -4.88
C ASP A 175 3.47 -0.50 -5.57
N ASP A 176 4.60 -0.58 -4.82
CA ASP A 176 6.01 -0.45 -5.26
C ASP A 176 6.46 0.94 -5.72
N ILE A 177 5.61 1.96 -5.66
CA ILE A 177 5.91 3.32 -6.13
C ILE A 177 6.15 4.24 -4.93
N PRO A 178 7.25 5.02 -4.91
CA PRO A 178 7.52 5.95 -3.83
C PRO A 178 6.42 7.00 -3.64
N LEU A 179 6.03 7.21 -2.38
CA LEU A 179 5.14 8.28 -1.95
C LEU A 179 5.88 9.21 -1.00
N TYR A 180 5.69 10.52 -1.17
CA TYR A 180 6.36 11.54 -0.39
C TYR A 180 5.38 12.19 0.58
N TYR A 181 5.83 12.46 1.82
CA TYR A 181 5.05 13.12 2.87
C TYR A 181 3.62 12.56 3.03
N VAL A 182 3.55 11.40 3.63
CA VAL A 182 2.35 10.57 3.71
C VAL A 182 1.44 10.87 4.90
N ASN A 183 1.37 12.13 5.33
CA ASN A 183 0.66 12.53 6.53
C ASN A 183 -0.28 13.72 6.29
N HIS A 184 -1.42 13.68 6.99
CA HIS A 184 -2.39 14.77 7.11
C HIS A 184 -2.30 15.45 8.48
N ILE A 185 -2.87 16.64 8.60
CA ILE A 185 -3.02 17.40 9.88
C ILE A 185 -1.68 17.50 10.63
N GLY A 186 -0.59 17.85 9.91
CA GLY A 186 0.72 17.98 10.54
C GLY A 186 1.29 16.66 11.11
N GLY A 187 0.81 15.51 10.66
CA GLY A 187 1.29 14.20 11.08
C GLY A 187 0.34 13.41 11.98
N PHE A 188 -0.87 13.90 12.25
CA PHE A 188 -1.82 13.19 13.12
C PHE A 188 -2.49 11.98 12.46
N ILE A 189 -2.64 11.97 11.14
CA ILE A 189 -3.27 10.90 10.37
C ILE A 189 -2.44 10.63 9.13
N SER A 190 -2.29 9.35 8.75
CA SER A 190 -1.66 8.98 7.49
C SER A 190 -2.63 9.08 6.30
N VAL A 191 -2.07 9.18 5.10
CA VAL A 191 -2.84 9.22 3.85
C VAL A 191 -3.52 7.88 3.51
N PHE A 192 -3.26 6.82 4.24
CA PHE A 192 -3.67 5.46 3.92
C PHE A 192 -5.05 5.11 4.49
N ASP A 193 -5.98 4.71 3.62
CA ASP A 193 -7.26 4.13 4.01
C ASP A 193 -7.09 2.62 4.21
N VAL A 194 -7.28 2.16 5.46
CA VAL A 194 -7.14 0.75 5.83
C VAL A 194 -8.08 -0.20 5.06
N ASN A 195 -9.21 0.30 4.56
CA ASN A 195 -10.16 -0.52 3.80
C ASN A 195 -9.68 -0.83 2.38
N ALA A 196 -8.85 0.04 1.84
CA ALA A 196 -8.27 -0.12 0.51
C ALA A 196 -6.96 -0.95 0.50
N ILE A 197 -6.42 -1.32 1.67
CA ILE A 197 -5.16 -2.02 1.80
C ILE A 197 -5.38 -3.54 1.82
N ASN A 198 -4.55 -4.26 1.05
CA ASN A 198 -4.45 -5.72 1.07
C ASN A 198 -3.36 -6.20 2.03
N ASP A 199 -2.15 -5.65 1.92
CA ASP A 199 -1.01 -6.07 2.73
C ASP A 199 -0.12 -4.87 3.09
N ILE A 200 0.53 -4.95 4.25
CA ILE A 200 1.45 -3.91 4.71
C ILE A 200 2.63 -4.53 5.45
N LYS A 201 3.84 -4.14 5.03
CA LYS A 201 5.11 -4.63 5.57
C LYS A 201 6.01 -3.48 5.99
N LEU A 202 6.67 -3.64 7.13
CA LEU A 202 7.77 -2.78 7.57
C LEU A 202 9.07 -3.59 7.58
N ILE A 203 10.05 -3.16 6.81
CA ILE A 203 11.40 -3.75 6.76
C ILE A 203 12.35 -2.80 7.49
N LYS A 204 12.83 -3.21 8.67
CA LYS A 204 13.63 -2.36 9.58
C LYS A 204 15.14 -2.45 9.37
N GLY A 205 15.59 -3.06 8.30
CA GLY A 205 17.01 -3.29 7.97
C GLY A 205 17.22 -4.61 7.25
N GLY A 206 18.40 -4.80 6.66
CA GLY A 206 18.66 -5.95 5.79
C GLY A 206 17.78 -5.93 4.53
N PHE A 207 17.63 -4.76 3.95
CA PHE A 207 16.76 -4.57 2.78
C PHE A 207 17.22 -5.45 1.63
N PRO A 208 16.32 -6.20 0.98
CA PRO A 208 16.62 -6.80 -0.32
C PRO A 208 17.12 -5.75 -1.32
N ALA A 209 17.99 -6.15 -2.25
CA ALA A 209 18.60 -5.27 -3.25
C ALA A 209 17.59 -4.52 -4.13
N ARG A 210 16.34 -4.99 -4.20
CA ARG A 210 15.23 -4.32 -4.90
C ARG A 210 14.82 -2.97 -4.30
N TYR A 211 15.16 -2.71 -3.02
CA TYR A 211 14.87 -1.46 -2.33
C TYR A 211 16.13 -0.62 -2.18
N GLY A 212 16.04 0.65 -2.50
CA GLY A 212 17.15 1.60 -2.40
C GLY A 212 16.68 3.03 -2.11
N GLY A 213 17.65 3.94 -1.97
CA GLY A 213 17.38 5.38 -1.87
C GLY A 213 16.96 5.89 -0.49
N ARG A 214 16.89 5.01 0.55
CA ARG A 214 16.62 5.39 1.95
C ARG A 214 17.46 4.56 2.91
N LEU A 215 17.64 5.06 4.14
CA LEU A 215 18.64 4.53 5.09
C LEU A 215 18.03 3.76 6.28
N SER A 216 16.80 4.08 6.70
CA SER A 216 16.24 3.59 7.94
C SER A 216 15.32 2.37 7.76
N SER A 217 14.26 2.52 7.00
CA SER A 217 13.28 1.44 6.79
C SER A 217 12.61 1.51 5.43
N VAL A 218 11.91 0.41 5.09
CA VAL A 218 10.97 0.37 3.95
C VAL A 218 9.60 0.01 4.50
N VAL A 219 8.60 0.85 4.18
CA VAL A 219 7.18 0.57 4.39
C VAL A 219 6.59 0.23 3.02
N ASP A 220 6.24 -1.02 2.79
CA ASP A 220 5.64 -1.51 1.54
C ASP A 220 4.14 -1.74 1.76
N ILE A 221 3.31 -0.91 1.13
CA ILE A 221 1.85 -0.93 1.22
C ILE A 221 1.29 -1.38 -0.11
N ARG A 222 0.50 -2.45 -0.06
CA ARG A 222 -0.18 -3.03 -1.22
C ARG A 222 -1.67 -2.75 -1.15
N MET A 223 -2.19 -2.14 -2.21
CA MET A 223 -3.61 -1.89 -2.34
C MET A 223 -4.34 -3.15 -2.81
N LYS A 224 -5.59 -3.31 -2.41
CA LYS A 224 -6.47 -4.35 -2.94
C LYS A 224 -6.55 -4.31 -4.46
N THR A 225 -6.78 -5.46 -5.07
CA THR A 225 -7.00 -5.57 -6.52
C THR A 225 -8.48 -5.49 -6.89
N GLY A 226 -9.37 -5.59 -5.90
CA GLY A 226 -10.81 -5.59 -6.04
C GLY A 226 -11.44 -6.98 -5.91
N ASN A 227 -12.71 -7.02 -5.55
CA ASN A 227 -13.48 -8.24 -5.40
C ASN A 227 -13.84 -8.83 -6.78
N SER A 228 -13.61 -10.13 -6.99
CA SER A 228 -13.94 -10.81 -8.25
C SER A 228 -15.36 -11.36 -8.29
N SER A 229 -16.01 -11.55 -7.13
CA SER A 229 -17.27 -12.27 -6.99
C SER A 229 -18.48 -11.34 -7.01
N GLU A 230 -18.44 -10.25 -6.26
CA GLU A 230 -19.57 -9.33 -6.07
C GLU A 230 -19.11 -7.89 -5.82
N ILE A 231 -20.00 -6.95 -6.08
CA ILE A 231 -19.76 -5.54 -5.72
C ILE A 231 -20.01 -5.38 -4.22
N LYS A 232 -18.97 -4.92 -3.51
CA LYS A 232 -19.03 -4.56 -2.10
C LYS A 232 -18.69 -3.11 -1.91
N GLY A 233 -19.35 -2.48 -0.94
CA GLY A 233 -19.08 -1.10 -0.58
C GLY A 233 -19.17 -0.89 0.92
N GLU A 234 -18.38 0.06 1.40
CA GLU A 234 -18.41 0.55 2.77
C GLU A 234 -18.38 2.07 2.75
N TYR A 235 -19.20 2.69 3.56
CA TYR A 235 -19.14 4.13 3.78
C TYR A 235 -19.04 4.42 5.27
N GLY A 236 -18.38 5.52 5.60
CA GLY A 236 -18.23 5.96 6.98
C GLY A 236 -18.28 7.48 7.07
N ILE A 237 -18.93 7.99 8.10
CA ILE A 237 -18.95 9.42 8.42
C ILE A 237 -18.39 9.56 9.83
N GLY A 238 -17.19 10.12 9.92
CA GLY A 238 -16.49 10.41 11.17
C GLY A 238 -16.42 11.90 11.48
N LEU A 239 -15.99 12.24 12.67
CA LEU A 239 -15.75 13.63 13.07
C LEU A 239 -14.65 14.28 12.22
N LEU A 240 -13.59 13.56 11.94
CA LEU A 240 -12.43 14.07 11.20
C LEU A 240 -12.60 13.93 9.69
N ALA A 241 -13.13 12.79 9.22
CA ALA A 241 -13.27 12.52 7.80
C ALA A 241 -14.51 11.67 7.49
N SER A 242 -14.96 11.79 6.25
CA SER A 242 -15.93 10.89 5.62
C SER A 242 -15.23 10.06 4.57
N ARG A 243 -15.63 8.79 4.41
CA ARG A 243 -15.01 7.86 3.47
C ARG A 243 -16.04 7.02 2.72
N ILE A 244 -15.69 6.65 1.51
CA ILE A 244 -16.43 5.69 0.68
C ILE A 244 -15.39 4.72 0.11
N PHE A 245 -15.67 3.43 0.22
CA PHE A 245 -14.90 2.36 -0.38
C PHE A 245 -15.83 1.46 -1.19
N ILE A 246 -15.46 1.13 -2.44
CA ILE A 246 -16.22 0.26 -3.32
C ILE A 246 -15.25 -0.64 -4.08
N GLU A 247 -15.53 -1.93 -4.14
CA GLU A 247 -14.79 -2.91 -4.92
C GLU A 247 -15.72 -3.89 -5.60
N GLY A 248 -15.32 -4.45 -6.73
CA GLY A 248 -16.14 -5.44 -7.41
C GLY A 248 -15.67 -5.78 -8.82
N PRO A 249 -16.36 -6.72 -9.49
CA PRO A 249 -16.13 -7.02 -10.90
C PRO A 249 -16.70 -5.88 -11.78
N VAL A 250 -15.97 -5.50 -12.83
CA VAL A 250 -16.41 -4.46 -13.78
C VAL A 250 -17.57 -4.95 -14.65
N LEU A 251 -17.54 -6.20 -15.04
CA LEU A 251 -18.58 -6.89 -15.80
C LEU A 251 -18.77 -8.28 -15.19
N LYS A 252 -19.91 -8.92 -15.47
CA LYS A 252 -20.20 -10.30 -15.01
C LYS A 252 -19.16 -11.37 -15.41
N LYS A 253 -18.10 -10.98 -16.13
CA LYS A 253 -16.93 -11.80 -16.43
C LYS A 253 -15.85 -11.44 -15.42
N GLU A 254 -15.54 -12.33 -14.53
CA GLU A 254 -14.63 -12.25 -13.37
C GLU A 254 -13.18 -11.80 -13.66
N LYS A 255 -12.81 -11.59 -14.93
CA LYS A 255 -11.45 -11.24 -15.36
C LYS A 255 -11.04 -9.80 -15.10
N THR A 256 -12.01 -8.89 -14.92
CA THR A 256 -11.73 -7.47 -14.67
C THR A 256 -12.41 -7.05 -13.40
N LYS A 257 -11.62 -6.58 -12.46
CA LYS A 257 -12.07 -6.11 -11.15
C LYS A 257 -11.53 -4.73 -10.85
N PHE A 258 -12.24 -3.99 -10.02
CA PHE A 258 -11.87 -2.63 -9.62
C PHE A 258 -11.95 -2.45 -8.12
N MET A 259 -11.19 -1.47 -7.65
CA MET A 259 -11.25 -0.92 -6.30
C MET A 259 -11.22 0.60 -6.40
N PHE A 260 -12.05 1.25 -5.59
CA PHE A 260 -12.15 2.69 -5.46
C PHE A 260 -12.29 3.06 -3.99
N SER A 261 -11.47 4.01 -3.51
CA SER A 261 -11.57 4.60 -2.18
C SER A 261 -11.48 6.12 -2.27
N LEU A 262 -12.37 6.80 -1.60
CA LEU A 262 -12.36 8.25 -1.44
C LEU A 262 -12.51 8.59 0.04
N ARG A 263 -11.62 9.41 0.57
CA ARG A 263 -11.69 9.97 1.92
C ARG A 263 -11.59 11.49 1.84
N ARG A 264 -12.40 12.20 2.61
CA ARG A 264 -12.43 13.67 2.68
C ARG A 264 -12.52 14.14 4.12
N CYS A 265 -11.73 15.15 4.44
CA CYS A 265 -11.76 15.85 5.74
C CYS A 265 -13.08 16.62 5.96
N ASN A 266 -13.61 16.57 7.19
CA ASN A 266 -14.82 17.28 7.60
C ASN A 266 -14.56 18.52 8.45
N LEU A 267 -13.30 18.77 8.86
CA LEU A 267 -12.92 19.87 9.76
C LEU A 267 -13.25 21.25 9.17
N ASP A 268 -13.14 21.43 7.85
CA ASP A 268 -13.48 22.69 7.20
C ASP A 268 -14.96 23.04 7.31
N ILE A 269 -15.85 22.07 7.40
CA ILE A 269 -17.28 22.28 7.62
C ILE A 269 -17.51 22.89 9.00
N ALA A 270 -16.88 22.31 10.03
CA ALA A 270 -17.00 22.79 11.41
C ALA A 270 -16.38 24.20 11.56
N THR A 271 -15.17 24.42 11.02
CA THR A 271 -14.51 25.72 11.12
C THR A 271 -15.28 26.82 10.39
N ARG A 272 -15.87 26.54 9.21
CA ARG A 272 -16.72 27.51 8.47
C ARG A 272 -18.00 27.88 9.24
N LEU A 273 -18.61 26.92 9.94
CA LEU A 273 -19.78 27.18 10.79
C LEU A 273 -19.43 28.11 11.94
N ILE A 274 -18.34 27.83 12.67
CA ILE A 274 -17.86 28.62 13.82
C ILE A 274 -17.53 30.05 13.37
N THR A 275 -16.79 30.21 12.27
CA THR A 275 -16.37 31.54 11.79
C THR A 275 -17.55 32.39 11.29
N ARG A 276 -18.61 31.77 10.75
CA ARG A 276 -19.82 32.49 10.37
C ARG A 276 -20.66 32.98 11.56
N MET A 277 -20.56 32.31 12.71
CA MET A 277 -21.27 32.69 13.92
C MET A 277 -20.60 33.85 14.68
N GLN A 278 -19.33 34.13 14.41
CA GLN A 278 -18.59 35.27 14.98
C GLN A 278 -18.83 36.51 14.11
N SER A 279 -19.84 37.28 14.48
CA SER A 279 -20.22 38.51 13.78
C SER A 279 -19.16 39.62 13.93
N GLY A 280 -18.72 40.21 12.83
CA GLY A 280 -17.91 41.44 12.79
C GLY A 280 -16.59 41.36 12.04
N LEU A 281 -15.93 40.23 11.97
CA LEU A 281 -14.71 40.03 11.19
C LEU A 281 -14.99 39.03 10.07
N VAL A 282 -14.68 39.40 8.83
CA VAL A 282 -14.70 38.43 7.72
C VAL A 282 -13.43 37.60 7.80
N PHE A 283 -13.42 36.69 8.77
CA PHE A 283 -12.32 35.77 9.02
C PHE A 283 -12.76 34.35 8.64
N SER A 284 -11.92 33.62 7.95
CA SER A 284 -12.11 32.20 7.68
C SER A 284 -10.76 31.51 7.69
N ALA A 285 -10.61 30.54 8.59
CA ALA A 285 -9.46 29.67 8.63
C ALA A 285 -9.93 28.21 8.66
N GLY A 286 -9.16 27.31 8.12
CA GLY A 286 -9.50 25.91 8.15
C GLY A 286 -8.46 25.01 7.53
N TYR A 287 -8.72 23.73 7.67
CA TYR A 287 -7.92 22.66 7.11
C TYR A 287 -8.83 21.68 6.38
N THR A 288 -8.42 21.25 5.23
CA THR A 288 -9.09 20.20 4.47
C THR A 288 -8.09 19.28 3.80
N PHE A 289 -8.45 18.01 3.67
CA PHE A 289 -7.72 17.06 2.86
C PHE A 289 -8.67 16.12 2.12
N TYR A 290 -8.17 15.47 1.11
CA TYR A 290 -8.80 14.31 0.49
C TYR A 290 -7.75 13.32 0.00
N ASP A 291 -8.14 12.05 -0.06
CA ASP A 291 -7.41 10.94 -0.66
C ASP A 291 -8.34 10.20 -1.62
N LEU A 292 -7.88 10.02 -2.83
CA LEU A 292 -8.55 9.24 -3.86
C LEU A 292 -7.63 8.09 -4.28
N TYR A 293 -8.09 6.87 -4.15
CA TYR A 293 -7.44 5.67 -4.67
C TYR A 293 -8.34 4.99 -5.69
N SER A 294 -7.77 4.55 -6.78
CA SER A 294 -8.47 3.67 -7.71
C SER A 294 -7.50 2.67 -8.33
N LYS A 295 -7.97 1.44 -8.51
CA LYS A 295 -7.22 0.39 -9.14
C LYS A 295 -8.15 -0.46 -10.00
N ILE A 296 -7.71 -0.78 -11.20
CA ILE A 296 -8.37 -1.72 -12.10
C ILE A 296 -7.36 -2.81 -12.41
N THR A 297 -7.78 -4.06 -12.25
CA THR A 297 -6.96 -5.24 -12.55
C THR A 297 -7.70 -6.10 -13.55
N HIS A 298 -7.00 -6.49 -14.62
CA HIS A 298 -7.52 -7.37 -15.66
C HIS A 298 -6.62 -8.60 -15.80
N GLU A 299 -7.19 -9.78 -15.68
CA GLU A 299 -6.54 -11.06 -15.94
C GLU A 299 -6.70 -11.40 -17.44
N ILE A 300 -5.63 -11.25 -18.22
CA ILE A 300 -5.64 -11.52 -19.67
C ILE A 300 -5.82 -13.02 -19.88
N ASP A 301 -4.98 -13.81 -19.21
CA ASP A 301 -5.00 -15.27 -19.17
C ASP A 301 -4.44 -15.79 -17.84
N SER A 302 -4.18 -17.10 -17.70
CA SER A 302 -3.62 -17.72 -16.48
C SER A 302 -2.24 -17.18 -16.10
N ASP A 303 -1.46 -16.76 -17.09
CA ASP A 303 -0.05 -16.38 -16.91
C ASP A 303 0.15 -14.87 -16.94
N ASN A 304 -0.85 -14.09 -17.38
CA ASN A 304 -0.75 -12.66 -17.62
C ASN A 304 -1.84 -11.87 -16.91
N SER A 305 -1.45 -10.84 -16.18
CA SER A 305 -2.37 -9.83 -15.66
C SER A 305 -1.81 -8.42 -15.82
N ILE A 306 -2.70 -7.47 -16.05
CA ILE A 306 -2.36 -6.05 -16.12
C ILE A 306 -3.18 -5.28 -15.10
N SER A 307 -2.56 -4.32 -14.42
CA SER A 307 -3.26 -3.43 -13.51
C SER A 307 -2.89 -1.97 -13.76
N PHE A 308 -3.89 -1.12 -13.64
CA PHE A 308 -3.74 0.33 -13.59
C PHE A 308 -4.07 0.81 -12.18
N SER A 309 -3.19 1.60 -11.56
CA SER A 309 -3.39 2.19 -10.24
C SER A 309 -3.25 3.70 -10.31
N PHE A 310 -4.13 4.40 -9.60
CA PHE A 310 -4.10 5.86 -9.48
C PHE A 310 -4.31 6.26 -8.03
N TYR A 311 -3.50 7.20 -7.55
CA TYR A 311 -3.65 7.87 -6.28
C TYR A 311 -3.55 9.39 -6.46
N ASN A 312 -4.43 10.13 -5.83
CA ASN A 312 -4.32 11.56 -5.67
C ASN A 312 -4.76 11.97 -4.28
N GLY A 313 -3.86 12.58 -3.52
CA GLY A 313 -4.12 13.10 -2.19
C GLY A 313 -3.65 14.55 -2.10
N ARG A 314 -4.43 15.38 -1.41
CA ARG A 314 -4.12 16.81 -1.27
C ARG A 314 -4.60 17.35 0.06
N ASP A 315 -3.73 18.12 0.68
CA ASP A 315 -3.97 18.91 1.89
C ASP A 315 -4.01 20.39 1.55
N ASN A 316 -4.81 21.15 2.30
CA ASN A 316 -4.88 22.58 2.19
C ASN A 316 -5.20 23.20 3.56
N ILE A 317 -4.24 23.93 4.12
CA ILE A 317 -4.45 24.86 5.21
C ILE A 317 -4.75 26.21 4.57
N PHE A 318 -5.85 26.82 4.94
CA PHE A 318 -6.21 28.13 4.41
C PHE A 318 -6.55 29.11 5.53
N PHE A 319 -6.17 30.34 5.27
CA PHE A 319 -6.49 31.50 6.10
C PHE A 319 -6.97 32.61 5.18
N LYS A 320 -8.09 33.25 5.51
CA LYS A 320 -8.64 34.41 4.80
C LYS A 320 -9.11 35.41 5.83
N GLN A 321 -8.72 36.66 5.62
CA GLN A 321 -9.14 37.77 6.45
C GLN A 321 -9.47 38.98 5.57
N ARG A 322 -10.51 39.69 5.93
CA ARG A 322 -10.88 40.94 5.33
C ARG A 322 -11.01 42.00 6.39
N ASP A 323 -10.22 43.06 6.25
CA ASP A 323 -10.20 44.19 7.17
C ASP A 323 -10.45 45.50 6.41
N PRO A 324 -11.20 46.44 7.01
CA PRO A 324 -11.23 47.81 6.47
C PRO A 324 -9.86 48.47 6.63
N VAL A 325 -9.42 49.21 5.64
CA VAL A 325 -8.13 49.96 5.67
C VAL A 325 -8.09 50.95 6.84
N ALA A 326 -9.20 51.69 7.05
CA ALA A 326 -9.43 52.56 8.21
C ALA A 326 -10.92 52.66 8.48
N ALA A 327 -11.28 53.14 9.67
CA ALA A 327 -12.66 53.45 9.97
C ALA A 327 -13.18 54.56 9.01
N GLY A 328 -14.22 54.23 8.22
CA GLY A 328 -14.77 55.15 7.20
C GLY A 328 -14.08 55.09 5.85
N SER A 329 -13.06 54.27 5.64
CA SER A 329 -12.42 54.06 4.31
C SER A 329 -13.38 53.40 3.32
N ASP A 330 -13.30 53.80 2.06
CA ASP A 330 -14.01 53.18 0.93
C ASP A 330 -13.30 51.91 0.42
N THR A 331 -12.18 51.53 1.04
CA THR A 331 -11.39 50.37 0.65
C THR A 331 -11.33 49.34 1.77
N PHE A 332 -10.99 48.12 1.43
CA PHE A 332 -10.70 47.00 2.36
C PHE A 332 -9.53 46.18 1.85
N PHE A 333 -8.89 45.48 2.77
CA PHE A 333 -7.84 44.50 2.49
C PHE A 333 -8.39 43.08 2.52
N ASP A 334 -8.16 42.30 1.44
CA ASP A 334 -8.33 40.88 1.40
C ASP A 334 -6.95 40.21 1.56
N TYR A 335 -6.74 39.56 2.69
CA TYR A 335 -5.54 38.76 2.96
C TYR A 335 -5.88 37.29 2.83
N GLN A 336 -5.08 36.52 2.07
CA GLN A 336 -5.24 35.07 1.92
C GLN A 336 -3.88 34.40 2.05
N ALA A 337 -3.80 33.37 2.91
CA ALA A 337 -2.66 32.47 3.00
C ALA A 337 -3.11 31.05 2.78
N ASN A 338 -2.35 30.29 1.98
CA ASN A 338 -2.61 28.88 1.71
C ASN A 338 -1.31 28.09 1.79
N ILE A 339 -1.36 26.98 2.51
CA ILE A 339 -0.31 25.95 2.48
C ILE A 339 -0.96 24.71 1.92
N ILE A 340 -0.46 24.25 0.77
CA ILE A 340 -1.01 23.12 0.04
C ILE A 340 0.10 22.12 -0.21
N TRP A 341 -0.16 20.85 0.08
CA TRP A 341 0.73 19.76 -0.30
C TRP A 341 -0.06 18.53 -0.73
N GLY A 342 0.60 17.63 -1.42
CA GLY A 342 -0.04 16.39 -1.83
C GLY A 342 0.75 15.60 -2.86
N ASN A 343 0.27 14.40 -3.12
CA ASN A 343 0.86 13.47 -4.06
C ASN A 343 -0.12 13.13 -5.18
N THR A 344 0.42 12.87 -6.35
CA THR A 344 -0.27 12.22 -7.46
C THR A 344 0.59 11.05 -7.92
N LEU A 345 0.00 9.88 -8.07
CA LEU A 345 0.66 8.68 -8.54
C LEU A 345 -0.22 8.02 -9.60
N ALA A 346 0.38 7.60 -10.70
CA ALA A 346 -0.26 6.75 -11.70
C ALA A 346 0.71 5.65 -12.10
N SER A 347 0.24 4.40 -12.20
CA SER A 347 1.08 3.30 -12.62
C SER A 347 0.33 2.26 -13.44
N VAL A 348 1.07 1.63 -14.34
CA VAL A 348 0.66 0.43 -15.08
C VAL A 348 1.63 -0.69 -14.72
N LYS A 349 1.10 -1.84 -14.34
CA LYS A 349 1.87 -3.05 -14.06
C LYS A 349 1.40 -4.18 -14.93
N TRP A 350 2.35 -4.89 -15.51
CA TRP A 350 2.14 -6.14 -16.20
C TRP A 350 2.87 -7.25 -15.46
N ASN A 351 2.12 -8.24 -15.00
CA ASN A 351 2.64 -9.45 -14.36
C ASN A 351 2.62 -10.58 -15.38
N HIS A 352 3.71 -11.35 -15.45
CA HIS A 352 3.86 -12.46 -16.36
C HIS A 352 4.56 -13.65 -15.68
N GLN A 353 3.95 -14.81 -15.75
CA GLN A 353 4.56 -16.08 -15.35
C GLN A 353 5.31 -16.67 -16.54
N TYR A 354 6.63 -16.53 -16.56
CA TYR A 354 7.48 -17.01 -17.66
C TYR A 354 7.55 -18.55 -17.72
N ASN A 355 7.58 -19.18 -16.58
CA ASN A 355 7.58 -20.62 -16.41
C ASN A 355 7.25 -21.00 -14.96
N LYS A 356 7.38 -22.30 -14.63
CA LYS A 356 7.06 -22.84 -13.30
C LYS A 356 7.82 -22.18 -12.13
N ASN A 357 8.99 -21.61 -12.40
CA ASN A 357 9.89 -21.11 -11.35
C ASN A 357 10.16 -19.60 -11.46
N VAL A 358 9.73 -18.95 -12.55
CA VAL A 358 10.05 -17.55 -12.82
C VAL A 358 8.78 -16.76 -13.02
N PHE A 359 8.58 -15.78 -12.16
CA PHE A 359 7.52 -14.77 -12.24
C PHE A 359 8.16 -13.41 -12.45
N GLY A 360 7.61 -12.58 -13.31
CA GLY A 360 8.14 -11.24 -13.57
C GLY A 360 7.07 -10.16 -13.55
N THR A 361 7.48 -8.96 -13.15
CA THR A 361 6.64 -7.77 -13.13
C THR A 361 7.34 -6.64 -13.87
N LEU A 362 6.67 -6.07 -14.86
CA LEU A 362 7.07 -4.81 -15.50
C LEU A 362 6.17 -3.69 -14.99
N THR A 363 6.78 -2.65 -14.44
CA THR A 363 6.07 -1.48 -13.90
C THR A 363 6.52 -0.23 -14.63
N PHE A 364 5.56 0.55 -15.12
CA PHE A 364 5.74 1.93 -15.55
C PHE A 364 4.92 2.82 -14.62
N ALA A 365 5.55 3.87 -14.06
CA ALA A 365 4.86 4.73 -13.13
C ALA A 365 5.34 6.19 -13.22
N TYR A 366 4.44 7.08 -12.82
CA TYR A 366 4.69 8.48 -12.56
C TYR A 366 4.27 8.82 -11.15
N THR A 367 5.12 9.51 -10.39
CA THR A 367 4.77 10.08 -9.10
C THR A 367 5.18 11.55 -9.03
N HIS A 368 4.31 12.35 -8.45
CA HIS A 368 4.47 13.79 -8.29
C HIS A 368 4.08 14.20 -6.88
N PHE A 369 5.02 14.80 -6.14
CA PHE A 369 4.75 15.49 -4.90
C PHE A 369 4.86 17.00 -5.11
N LYS A 370 3.93 17.76 -4.58
CA LYS A 370 3.93 19.22 -4.63
C LYS A 370 3.69 19.80 -3.26
N TYR A 371 4.48 20.81 -2.92
CA TYR A 371 4.28 21.72 -1.79
C TYR A 371 4.16 23.14 -2.32
N LEU A 372 3.16 23.87 -1.87
CA LEU A 372 2.92 25.28 -2.21
C LEU A 372 2.60 26.05 -0.93
N ASN A 373 3.36 27.07 -0.64
CA ASN A 373 3.01 28.10 0.34
C ASN A 373 2.76 29.41 -0.42
N ARG A 374 1.56 29.95 -0.30
CA ARG A 374 1.16 31.19 -1.00
C ARG A 374 0.52 32.16 -0.04
N VAL A 375 0.97 33.42 -0.10
CA VAL A 375 0.36 34.56 0.58
C VAL A 375 -0.05 35.56 -0.48
N GLN A 376 -1.29 36.01 -0.41
CA GLN A 376 -1.85 37.00 -1.30
C GLN A 376 -2.49 38.13 -0.50
N TYR A 377 -2.31 39.32 -0.98
CA TYR A 377 -2.85 40.55 -0.45
C TYR A 377 -3.48 41.33 -1.59
N GLU A 378 -4.71 41.82 -1.39
CA GLU A 378 -5.41 42.62 -2.34
C GLU A 378 -6.11 43.79 -1.62
N GLU A 379 -5.88 45.02 -2.06
CA GLU A 379 -6.65 46.17 -1.66
C GLU A 379 -7.75 46.43 -2.71
N LYS A 380 -8.98 46.65 -2.25
CA LYS A 380 -10.16 46.77 -3.13
C LYS A 380 -11.08 47.90 -2.67
N TYR A 381 -11.74 48.56 -3.62
CA TYR A 381 -12.86 49.43 -3.30
C TYR A 381 -14.07 48.63 -2.75
N LYS A 382 -14.82 49.24 -1.82
CA LYS A 382 -16.04 48.63 -1.27
C LYS A 382 -17.19 48.68 -2.28
N SER A 383 -17.24 49.69 -3.15
CA SER A 383 -18.33 49.95 -4.09
C SER A 383 -18.51 48.84 -5.14
N ASP A 384 -17.43 48.50 -5.81
CA ASP A 384 -17.43 47.60 -6.98
C ASP A 384 -16.43 46.45 -6.86
N LYS A 385 -15.63 46.41 -5.78
CA LYS A 385 -14.57 45.41 -5.53
C LYS A 385 -13.43 45.49 -6.56
N GLU A 386 -13.28 46.64 -7.24
CA GLU A 386 -12.15 46.85 -8.12
C GLU A 386 -10.84 46.77 -7.33
N VAL A 387 -9.83 46.09 -7.89
CA VAL A 387 -8.53 45.87 -7.26
C VAL A 387 -7.67 47.10 -7.50
N ILE A 388 -7.26 47.74 -6.41
CA ILE A 388 -6.36 48.90 -6.42
C ILE A 388 -4.92 48.43 -6.44
N GLU A 389 -4.59 47.50 -5.53
CA GLU A 389 -3.27 46.93 -5.37
C GLU A 389 -3.34 45.43 -5.12
N LYS A 390 -2.40 44.70 -5.69
CA LYS A 390 -2.27 43.27 -5.52
C LYS A 390 -0.83 42.85 -5.33
N ALA A 391 -0.55 42.14 -4.25
CA ALA A 391 0.73 41.51 -4.03
C ALA A 391 0.54 40.00 -3.77
N SER A 392 1.42 39.21 -4.33
CA SER A 392 1.41 37.75 -4.11
C SER A 392 2.82 37.22 -4.03
N THR A 393 3.09 36.48 -2.93
CA THR A 393 4.32 35.74 -2.75
C THR A 393 4.00 34.26 -2.70
N SER A 394 4.75 33.44 -3.42
CA SER A 394 4.59 31.99 -3.36
C SER A 394 5.92 31.26 -3.37
N PHE A 395 6.00 30.24 -2.53
CA PHE A 395 7.08 29.25 -2.52
C PHE A 395 6.51 27.93 -3.02
N VAL A 396 7.16 27.36 -4.03
CA VAL A 396 6.75 26.08 -4.65
C VAL A 396 7.95 25.13 -4.60
N SER A 397 7.71 23.93 -4.10
CA SER A 397 8.69 22.84 -4.10
C SER A 397 7.99 21.54 -4.49
N GLY A 398 8.75 20.57 -4.98
CA GLY A 398 8.17 19.29 -5.36
C GLY A 398 9.19 18.31 -5.93
N VAL A 399 8.71 17.09 -6.13
CA VAL A 399 9.47 15.99 -6.72
C VAL A 399 8.63 15.38 -7.83
N ASN A 400 9.25 15.08 -8.97
CA ASN A 400 8.65 14.35 -10.09
C ASN A 400 9.54 13.17 -10.42
N ASP A 401 8.97 11.95 -10.42
CA ASP A 401 9.68 10.76 -10.84
C ASP A 401 8.91 10.04 -11.94
N VAL A 402 9.64 9.60 -12.96
CA VAL A 402 9.20 8.63 -13.95
C VAL A 402 9.97 7.33 -13.70
N ILE A 403 9.26 6.25 -13.50
CA ILE A 403 9.81 4.97 -13.06
C ILE A 403 9.51 3.91 -14.11
N LEU A 404 10.57 3.25 -14.59
CA LEU A 404 10.50 2.01 -15.34
C LEU A 404 11.26 0.94 -14.57
N LYS A 405 10.54 -0.10 -14.13
CA LYS A 405 11.09 -1.15 -13.26
C LYS A 405 10.70 -2.51 -13.80
N LYS A 406 11.65 -3.45 -13.81
CA LYS A 406 11.41 -4.85 -14.10
C LYS A 406 11.97 -5.70 -12.96
N ASP A 407 11.09 -6.45 -12.32
CA ASP A 407 11.42 -7.37 -11.23
C ASP A 407 11.22 -8.81 -11.69
N PHE A 408 12.00 -9.73 -11.12
CA PHE A 408 11.83 -11.16 -11.27
C PHE A 408 11.84 -11.82 -9.90
N ASP A 409 10.91 -12.73 -9.68
CA ASP A 409 10.92 -13.66 -8.55
C ASP A 409 11.30 -15.04 -9.11
N TYR A 410 12.46 -15.56 -8.71
CA TYR A 410 12.96 -16.85 -9.16
C TYR A 410 12.98 -17.85 -8.00
N PHE A 411 12.12 -18.84 -8.05
CA PHE A 411 12.01 -19.93 -7.07
C PHE A 411 13.05 -21.00 -7.39
N VAL A 412 14.27 -20.83 -6.88
CA VAL A 412 15.41 -21.72 -7.15
C VAL A 412 15.22 -23.07 -6.47
N SER A 413 14.75 -23.06 -5.21
CA SER A 413 14.45 -24.26 -4.40
C SER A 413 13.38 -23.94 -3.36
N ASN A 414 12.95 -24.94 -2.56
CA ASN A 414 12.00 -24.74 -1.47
C ASN A 414 12.55 -23.86 -0.32
N THR A 415 13.83 -23.52 -0.35
CA THR A 415 14.50 -22.70 0.67
C THR A 415 15.14 -21.45 0.11
N ILE A 416 15.26 -21.32 -1.24
CA ILE A 416 15.93 -20.21 -1.91
C ILE A 416 15.00 -19.63 -2.96
N SER A 417 14.66 -18.37 -2.80
CA SER A 417 14.02 -17.52 -3.81
C SER A 417 14.86 -16.26 -4.01
N LEU A 418 15.05 -15.84 -5.24
CA LEU A 418 15.83 -14.67 -5.66
C LEU A 418 14.91 -13.62 -6.27
#